data_78a736af24aa94d3d4d21e33be366909
#
_entry.id   78a736af24aa94d3d4d21e33be366909
#
_cell.length_a   1.000
_cell.length_b   1.000
_cell.length_c   1.000
_cell.angle_alpha   90.00
_cell.angle_beta   90.00
_cell.angle_gamma   90.00
#
_symmetry.space_group_name_H-M   'P 1'
#
loop_
_entity.id
_entity.type
_entity.pdbx_description
1 polymer ?
#
loop_
_entity_poly.entity_id
_entity_poly.type
_entity_poly.pdbx_seq_one_letter_code
_entity_poly.pdbx_strand_id
1 'polypeptide(L)'
;MATVRKIFELAAAILFEEKGTDDDFDKYAPRFLERLLVEALPYENMIRRQAGRAALDTVPEIGAVDDTEIDWDDRITRNALPHGLASCFMGDDNNKKAEVVIEYNKFVQALEEAAPAVCDMERADDA
;
A
#
# COMPACT_ATOMS: atom_id res chain seq x y z
N MET A 1 -6.06 0.76 13.92
CA MET A 1 -6.27 0.14 12.60
C MET A 1 -6.79 1.18 11.62
N ALA A 2 -6.45 1.06 10.35
CA ALA A 2 -6.94 1.99 9.34
C ALA A 2 -8.08 1.36 8.55
N THR A 3 -9.03 2.18 8.12
CA THR A 3 -10.10 1.76 7.23
C THR A 3 -9.68 1.92 5.77
N VAL A 4 -10.36 1.23 4.87
CA VAL A 4 -10.17 1.40 3.43
C VAL A 4 -10.36 2.87 3.04
N ARG A 5 -11.40 3.52 3.60
CA ARG A 5 -11.66 4.95 3.35
C ARG A 5 -10.49 5.82 3.79
N LYS A 6 -9.90 5.53 4.94
CA LYS A 6 -8.76 6.32 5.44
C LYS A 6 -7.56 6.20 4.51
N ILE A 7 -7.26 5.00 4.05
CA ILE A 7 -6.16 4.77 3.09
C ILE A 7 -6.41 5.56 1.80
N PHE A 8 -7.64 5.50 1.29
CA PHE A 8 -8.05 6.24 0.11
C PHE A 8 -7.90 7.76 0.31
N GLU A 9 -8.37 8.28 1.44
CA GLU A 9 -8.26 9.70 1.75
C GLU A 9 -6.81 10.16 1.81
N LEU A 10 -5.93 9.36 2.39
CA LEU A 10 -4.51 9.69 2.46
C LEU A 10 -3.87 9.69 1.06
N ALA A 11 -4.24 8.73 0.21
CA ALA A 11 -3.78 8.71 -1.18
C ALA A 11 -4.30 9.91 -1.96
N ALA A 12 -5.57 10.26 -1.79
CA ALA A 12 -6.17 11.43 -2.43
C ALA A 12 -5.48 12.73 -2.00
N ALA A 13 -5.06 12.83 -0.74
CA ALA A 13 -4.33 14.00 -0.25
C ALA A 13 -2.98 14.17 -0.96
N ILE A 14 -2.30 13.08 -1.26
CA ILE A 14 -1.04 13.12 -2.03
C ILE A 14 -1.31 13.68 -3.44
N LEU A 15 -2.40 13.25 -4.07
CA LEU A 15 -2.77 13.69 -5.42
C LEU A 15 -3.27 15.13 -5.45
N PHE A 16 -3.94 15.59 -4.40
CA PHE A 16 -4.52 16.93 -4.32
C PHE A 16 -3.48 18.03 -4.34
N GLU A 17 -2.28 17.77 -3.89
CA GLU A 17 -1.19 18.73 -3.98
C GLU A 17 -0.84 19.07 -5.42
N GLU A 18 -1.25 18.21 -6.36
CA GLU A 18 -0.96 18.39 -7.79
C GLU A 18 -2.20 18.57 -8.65
N LYS A 19 -3.23 17.73 -8.44
CA LYS A 19 -4.49 17.76 -9.19
C LYS A 19 -5.63 17.25 -8.33
N GLY A 20 -6.84 17.68 -8.63
CA GLY A 20 -8.04 17.14 -8.01
C GLY A 20 -8.23 15.66 -8.35
N THR A 21 -8.91 14.92 -7.46
CA THR A 21 -9.32 13.55 -7.71
C THR A 21 -10.56 13.53 -8.60
N ASP A 22 -10.77 12.45 -9.34
CA ASP A 22 -11.98 12.22 -10.09
C ASP A 22 -12.74 10.98 -9.60
N ASP A 23 -13.94 10.76 -10.14
CA ASP A 23 -14.82 9.67 -9.69
C ASP A 23 -14.28 8.27 -10.03
N ASP A 24 -13.39 8.17 -11.03
CA ASP A 24 -12.79 6.89 -11.40
C ASP A 24 -11.88 6.33 -10.30
N PHE A 25 -11.32 7.18 -9.46
CA PHE A 25 -10.49 6.74 -8.34
C PHE A 25 -11.28 5.87 -7.37
N ASP A 26 -12.51 6.27 -7.03
CA ASP A 26 -13.39 5.46 -6.16
C ASP A 26 -13.67 4.09 -6.76
N LYS A 27 -13.86 4.04 -8.07
CA LYS A 27 -14.23 2.82 -8.78
C LYS A 27 -13.09 1.80 -8.80
N TYR A 28 -11.86 2.24 -9.03
CA TYR A 28 -10.71 1.34 -9.20
C TYR A 28 -9.87 1.15 -7.95
N ALA A 29 -10.02 2.01 -6.95
CA ALA A 29 -9.23 1.94 -5.71
C ALA A 29 -9.27 0.56 -5.03
N PRO A 30 -10.43 -0.12 -4.91
CA PRO A 30 -10.45 -1.43 -4.28
C PRO A 30 -9.54 -2.46 -4.95
N ARG A 31 -9.51 -2.49 -6.27
CA ARG A 31 -8.67 -3.44 -7.02
C ARG A 31 -7.19 -3.11 -6.91
N PHE A 32 -6.84 -1.84 -7.00
CA PHE A 32 -5.46 -1.40 -6.82
C PHE A 32 -4.98 -1.72 -5.40
N LEU A 33 -5.84 -1.48 -4.41
CA LEU A 33 -5.50 -1.75 -3.02
C LEU A 33 -5.26 -3.24 -2.78
N GLU A 34 -6.08 -4.13 -3.34
CA GLU A 34 -5.86 -5.57 -3.21
C GLU A 34 -4.50 -5.99 -3.77
N ARG A 35 -4.11 -5.44 -4.92
CA ARG A 35 -2.79 -5.73 -5.52
C ARG A 35 -1.65 -5.26 -4.62
N LEU A 36 -1.78 -4.07 -4.04
CA LEU A 36 -0.78 -3.52 -3.14
C LEU A 36 -0.69 -4.34 -1.86
N LEU A 37 -1.81 -4.84 -1.35
CA LEU A 37 -1.83 -5.72 -0.19
C LEU A 37 -1.08 -7.02 -0.46
N VAL A 38 -1.20 -7.59 -1.67
CA VAL A 38 -0.43 -8.77 -2.06
C VAL A 38 1.07 -8.47 -2.02
N GLU A 39 1.49 -7.33 -2.55
CA GLU A 39 2.90 -6.93 -2.52
C GLU A 39 3.40 -6.67 -1.10
N ALA A 40 2.53 -6.15 -0.23
CA ALA A 40 2.89 -5.82 1.15
C ALA A 40 2.79 -7.01 2.12
N LEU A 41 2.15 -8.11 1.72
CA LEU A 41 1.89 -9.25 2.60
C LEU A 41 3.15 -9.83 3.27
N PRO A 42 4.28 -10.03 2.58
CA PRO A 42 5.49 -10.54 3.24
C PRO A 42 5.96 -9.65 4.39
N TYR A 43 5.82 -8.34 4.23
CA TYR A 43 6.24 -7.36 5.25
C TYR A 43 5.29 -7.40 6.45
N GLU A 44 3.98 -7.45 6.24
CA GLU A 44 3.02 -7.59 7.32
C GLU A 44 3.24 -8.91 8.08
N ASN A 45 3.49 -10.01 7.37
CA ASN A 45 3.74 -11.31 8.00
C ASN A 45 5.02 -11.32 8.83
N MET A 46 6.07 -10.62 8.38
CA MET A 46 7.27 -10.49 9.19
C MET A 46 6.99 -9.75 10.50
N ILE A 47 6.23 -8.66 10.43
CA ILE A 47 5.84 -7.89 11.62
C ILE A 47 5.01 -8.78 12.56
N ARG A 48 4.07 -9.55 12.03
CA ARG A 48 3.24 -10.47 12.83
C ARG A 48 4.08 -11.53 13.52
N ARG A 49 5.02 -12.14 12.81
CA ARG A 49 5.91 -13.15 13.38
C ARG A 49 6.76 -12.60 14.51
N GLN A 50 7.31 -11.41 14.32
CA GLN A 50 8.12 -10.74 15.35
C GLN A 50 7.29 -10.39 16.59
N ALA A 51 5.99 -10.17 16.43
CA ALA A 51 5.07 -9.90 17.53
C ALA A 51 4.45 -11.18 18.13
N GLY A 52 4.84 -12.36 17.64
CA GLY A 52 4.27 -13.63 18.10
C GLY A 52 2.89 -13.92 17.55
N ARG A 53 2.46 -13.24 16.49
CA ARG A 53 1.16 -13.45 15.85
C ARG A 53 1.30 -14.38 14.64
N ALA A 54 0.20 -15.06 14.32
CA ALA A 54 0.17 -15.95 13.16
C ALA A 54 0.28 -15.17 11.86
N ALA A 55 1.03 -15.71 10.88
CA ALA A 55 1.10 -15.15 9.55
C ALA A 55 -0.25 -15.30 8.81
N LEU A 56 -0.53 -14.38 7.90
CA LEU A 56 -1.72 -14.43 7.05
C LEU A 56 -1.41 -15.24 5.79
N ASP A 57 -2.35 -16.08 5.37
CA ASP A 57 -2.23 -16.84 4.12
C ASP A 57 -2.73 -16.06 2.92
N THR A 58 -3.67 -15.14 3.13
CA THR A 58 -4.32 -14.37 2.07
C THR A 58 -4.47 -12.91 2.48
N VAL A 59 -4.71 -12.07 1.50
CA VAL A 59 -5.05 -10.66 1.74
C VAL A 59 -6.56 -10.50 1.82
N PRO A 60 -7.07 -9.47 2.52
CA PRO A 60 -8.51 -9.22 2.56
C PRO A 60 -9.05 -8.80 1.20
N GLU A 61 -10.28 -9.21 0.90
CA GLU A 61 -10.99 -8.73 -0.27
C GLU A 61 -11.55 -7.34 -0.01
N ILE A 62 -11.35 -6.43 -0.96
CA ILE A 62 -11.82 -5.05 -0.84
C ILE A 62 -12.93 -4.82 -1.87
N GLY A 63 -14.15 -4.69 -1.38
CA GLY A 63 -15.31 -4.51 -2.26
C GLY A 63 -15.61 -3.07 -2.63
N ALA A 64 -15.27 -2.12 -1.76
CA ALA A 64 -15.59 -0.71 -1.94
C ALA A 64 -14.71 0.17 -1.05
N VAL A 65 -14.73 1.48 -1.34
CA VAL A 65 -14.10 2.48 -0.45
C VAL A 65 -15.09 2.76 0.69
N ASP A 66 -14.96 2.01 1.76
CA ASP A 66 -15.88 2.05 2.90
C ASP A 66 -15.11 2.04 4.23
N ASP A 67 -15.80 1.84 5.34
CA ASP A 67 -15.22 1.85 6.66
C ASP A 67 -14.72 0.47 7.13
N THR A 68 -14.56 -0.48 6.21
CA THR A 68 -13.95 -1.78 6.50
C THR A 68 -12.54 -1.57 7.03
N GLU A 69 -12.24 -2.14 8.19
CA GLU A 69 -10.93 -2.02 8.81
C GLU A 69 -9.97 -3.05 8.24
N ILE A 70 -8.72 -2.64 8.02
CA ILE A 70 -7.63 -3.53 7.64
C ILE A 70 -6.72 -3.67 8.86
N ASP A 71 -6.72 -4.86 9.47
CA ASP A 71 -5.96 -5.14 10.70
C ASP A 71 -4.50 -5.46 10.37
N TRP A 72 -3.82 -4.50 9.74
CA TRP A 72 -2.40 -4.56 9.44
C TRP A 72 -1.68 -3.43 10.17
N ASP A 73 -0.37 -3.53 10.25
CA ASP A 73 0.46 -2.51 10.90
C ASP A 73 0.23 -1.13 10.28
N ASP A 74 0.16 -0.10 11.13
CA ASP A 74 -0.11 1.28 10.68
C ASP A 74 0.98 1.84 9.77
N ARG A 75 2.22 1.38 9.90
CA ARG A 75 3.28 1.81 8.99
C ARG A 75 3.02 1.34 7.56
N ILE A 76 2.28 0.25 7.40
CA ILE A 76 1.84 -0.24 6.09
C ILE A 76 0.56 0.47 5.65
N THR A 77 -0.49 0.45 6.48
CA THR A 77 -1.81 0.95 6.08
C THR A 77 -1.85 2.47 5.95
N ARG A 78 -1.15 3.21 6.81
CA ARG A 78 -1.23 4.67 6.84
C ARG A 78 -0.06 5.36 6.15
N ASN A 79 1.01 4.65 5.85
CA ASN A 79 2.17 5.23 5.19
C ASN A 79 2.45 4.58 3.84
N ALA A 80 2.75 3.28 3.81
CA ALA A 80 3.12 2.61 2.56
C ALA A 80 1.96 2.57 1.55
N LEU A 81 0.79 2.08 1.96
CA LEU A 81 -0.33 1.89 1.05
C LEU A 81 -0.82 3.17 0.38
N PRO A 82 -0.92 4.34 1.07
CA PRO A 82 -1.32 5.57 0.40
C PRO A 82 -0.39 5.96 -0.75
N HIS A 83 0.93 5.83 -0.59
CA HIS A 83 1.87 6.12 -1.67
C HIS A 83 1.70 5.16 -2.84
N GLY A 84 1.55 3.87 -2.56
CA GLY A 84 1.29 2.86 -3.58
C GLY A 84 0.01 3.15 -4.35
N LEU A 85 -1.07 3.47 -3.63
CA LEU A 85 -2.36 3.76 -4.24
C LEU A 85 -2.30 5.04 -5.10
N ALA A 86 -1.62 6.08 -4.61
CA ALA A 86 -1.41 7.31 -5.38
C ALA A 86 -0.66 7.01 -6.68
N SER A 87 0.37 6.15 -6.65
CA SER A 87 1.10 5.78 -7.86
C SER A 87 0.19 5.08 -8.87
N CYS A 88 -0.73 4.23 -8.41
CA CYS A 88 -1.69 3.56 -9.29
C CYS A 88 -2.62 4.56 -9.96
N PHE A 89 -3.11 5.56 -9.21
CA PHE A 89 -4.02 6.58 -9.76
C PHE A 89 -3.36 7.45 -10.82
N MET A 90 -2.06 7.67 -10.72
CA MET A 90 -1.30 8.48 -11.68
C MET A 90 -0.83 7.68 -12.89
N GLY A 91 -1.01 6.35 -12.88
CA GLY A 91 -0.43 5.46 -13.87
C GLY A 91 -0.86 5.70 -15.31
N ASP A 92 -2.06 6.24 -15.53
CA ASP A 92 -2.60 6.51 -16.86
C ASP A 92 -2.17 7.87 -17.44
N ASP A 93 -1.54 8.71 -16.63
CA ASP A 93 -1.14 10.05 -17.06
C ASP A 93 0.31 10.05 -17.56
N ASN A 94 0.48 10.15 -18.87
CA ASN A 94 1.82 10.16 -19.51
C ASN A 94 2.72 11.29 -19.00
N ASN A 95 2.14 12.38 -18.52
CA ASN A 95 2.89 13.51 -17.97
C ASN A 95 3.37 13.25 -16.54
N LYS A 96 2.93 12.16 -15.93
CA LYS A 96 3.19 11.83 -14.53
C LYS A 96 4.10 10.62 -14.33
N LYS A 97 4.82 10.18 -15.37
CA LYS A 97 5.67 8.99 -15.29
C LYS A 97 6.72 9.07 -14.18
N ALA A 98 7.33 10.23 -14.01
CA ALA A 98 8.34 10.43 -12.96
C ALA A 98 7.70 10.34 -11.57
N GLU A 99 6.53 10.95 -11.39
CA GLU A 99 5.81 10.93 -10.11
C GLU A 99 5.32 9.53 -9.76
N VAL A 100 4.89 8.74 -10.75
CA VAL A 100 4.49 7.34 -10.54
C VAL A 100 5.66 6.56 -9.92
N VAL A 101 6.85 6.68 -10.51
CA VAL A 101 8.05 5.99 -10.00
C VAL A 101 8.41 6.48 -8.60
N ILE A 102 8.38 7.78 -8.36
CA ILE A 102 8.69 8.36 -7.06
C ILE A 102 7.73 7.84 -6.00
N GLU A 103 6.43 7.87 -6.26
CA GLU A 103 5.43 7.42 -5.29
C GLU A 103 5.50 5.90 -5.05
N TYR A 104 5.72 5.11 -6.11
CA TYR A 104 5.90 3.68 -5.95
C TYR A 104 7.16 3.36 -5.12
N ASN A 105 8.25 4.09 -5.35
CA ASN A 105 9.48 3.91 -4.57
C ASN A 105 9.27 4.26 -3.10
N LYS A 106 8.46 5.29 -2.80
CA LYS A 106 8.09 5.61 -1.42
C LYS A 106 7.30 4.47 -0.76
N PHE A 107 6.40 3.82 -1.52
CA PHE A 107 5.68 2.65 -1.06
C PHE A 107 6.65 1.53 -0.68
N VAL A 108 7.55 1.15 -1.57
CA VAL A 108 8.54 0.09 -1.32
C VAL A 108 9.44 0.45 -0.14
N GLN A 109 9.94 1.68 -0.10
CA GLN A 109 10.80 2.14 0.99
C GLN A 109 10.09 2.07 2.34
N ALA A 110 8.82 2.47 2.39
CA ALA A 110 8.04 2.41 3.63
C ALA A 110 7.85 0.96 4.10
N LEU A 111 7.64 0.02 3.18
CA LEU A 111 7.57 -1.41 3.51
C LEU A 111 8.91 -1.91 4.07
N GLU A 112 10.01 -1.56 3.44
CA GLU A 112 11.34 -1.96 3.89
C GLU A 112 11.66 -1.39 5.28
N GLU A 113 11.27 -0.16 5.53
CA GLU A 113 11.46 0.46 6.86
C GLU A 113 10.59 -0.20 7.93
N ALA A 114 9.38 -0.63 7.56
CA ALA A 114 8.47 -1.31 8.48
C ALA A 114 8.97 -2.70 8.85
N ALA A 115 9.59 -3.42 7.91
CA ALA A 115 10.07 -4.79 8.12
C ALA A 115 11.40 -5.04 7.39
N PRO A 116 12.52 -4.48 7.88
CA PRO A 116 13.82 -4.62 7.20
C PRO A 116 14.28 -6.08 7.04
N ALA A 117 13.88 -6.97 7.95
CA ALA A 117 14.29 -8.39 7.92
C ALA A 117 13.81 -9.13 6.67
N VAL A 118 12.75 -8.66 5.99
CA VAL A 118 12.28 -9.26 4.74
C VAL A 118 13.35 -9.12 3.65
N CYS A 119 13.94 -7.94 3.52
CA CYS A 119 15.01 -7.71 2.54
C CYS A 119 16.24 -8.58 2.82
N ASP A 120 16.61 -8.73 4.10
CA ASP A 120 17.74 -9.55 4.49
C ASP A 120 17.50 -11.02 4.17
N MET A 121 16.30 -11.52 4.39
CA MET A 121 15.92 -12.89 4.05
C MET A 121 15.97 -13.15 2.55
N GLU A 122 15.48 -12.22 1.74
CA GLU A 122 15.52 -12.33 0.28
C GLU A 122 16.95 -12.38 -0.23
N ARG A 123 17.85 -11.57 0.32
CA ARG A 123 19.27 -11.58 -0.04
C ARG A 123 19.93 -12.89 0.32
N ALA A 124 19.57 -13.49 1.45
CA ALA A 124 20.13 -14.79 1.86
C ALA A 124 19.72 -15.90 0.91
N ASP A 125 18.49 -15.86 0.39
CA ASP A 125 17.98 -16.85 -0.57
C ASP A 125 18.66 -16.70 -1.94
N ASP A 126 19.12 -15.51 -2.30
CA ASP A 126 19.80 -15.24 -3.58
C ASP A 126 21.30 -15.60 -3.55
N ALA A 127 21.80 -15.95 -2.40
CA ALA A 127 23.22 -16.30 -2.26
C ALA A 127 23.52 -17.79 -2.64
#